data_2531597a011b13f7205f95eee9efcbed
#
_entry.id   2531597a011b13f7205f95eee9efcbed
#
_cell.length_a   1.000
_cell.length_b   1.000
_cell.length_c   1.000
_cell.angle_alpha   90.00
_cell.angle_beta   90.00
_cell.angle_gamma   90.00
#
_symmetry.space_group_name_H-M   'P 1'
#
loop_
_entity.id
_entity.type
_entity.pdbx_description
1 polymer ?
#
loop_
_entity_poly.entity_id
_entity_poly.type
_entity_poly.pdbx_seq_one_letter_code
_entity_poly.pdbx_strand_id
1 'polypeptide(L)'
;MNNKIIFLLAFLVVLPLTAQKQKATLYFRDGTELKGKARITKSGKIKFRKSQKSKKVFYDYKEIDKILIRKEDIDVMYQYKILKNKSRPLILEIIKEGEITLFRTLKTGHNPGMMMGPGGGAPMMTGGYSYSISNYYVSRDNESTVFHLGSKGTYFSKNFKKAASTYFKDCPKLVTKIQNKELKKRDIVEIVEFYNENCD
;
A
#
# COMPACT_ATOMS: atom_id res chain seq x y z
N MET A 1 -4.77 23.75 -49.17
CA MET A 1 -4.40 22.43 -48.55
C MET A 1 -5.19 22.28 -47.24
N ASN A 2 -5.98 21.24 -47.15
CA ASN A 2 -7.21 21.16 -46.37
C ASN A 2 -7.03 21.11 -44.85
N ASN A 3 -7.43 22.15 -44.14
CA ASN A 3 -7.55 22.22 -42.67
C ASN A 3 -8.46 21.13 -42.06
N LYS A 4 -9.25 20.44 -42.87
CA LYS A 4 -10.14 19.32 -42.44
C LYS A 4 -9.39 18.03 -42.13
N ILE A 5 -8.20 17.81 -42.69
CA ILE A 5 -7.39 16.61 -42.47
C ILE A 5 -6.66 16.68 -41.12
N ILE A 6 -6.31 17.89 -40.67
CA ILE A 6 -5.62 18.09 -39.36
C ILE A 6 -6.56 17.80 -38.18
N PHE A 7 -7.86 18.10 -38.34
CA PHE A 7 -8.86 17.81 -37.28
C PHE A 7 -9.16 16.31 -37.15
N LEU A 8 -9.03 15.53 -38.21
CA LEU A 8 -9.27 14.09 -38.19
C LEU A 8 -8.11 13.33 -37.47
N LEU A 9 -6.88 13.82 -37.57
CA LEU A 9 -5.70 13.24 -36.92
C LEU A 9 -5.65 13.52 -35.41
N ALA A 10 -6.24 14.62 -34.95
CA ALA A 10 -6.28 14.94 -33.51
C ALA A 10 -7.29 14.06 -32.72
N PHE A 11 -8.24 13.43 -33.40
CA PHE A 11 -9.26 12.57 -32.75
C PHE A 11 -8.78 11.13 -32.50
N LEU A 12 -7.64 10.72 -33.06
CA LEU A 12 -7.10 9.37 -32.96
C LEU A 12 -6.21 9.09 -31.73
N VAL A 13 -5.97 10.10 -30.87
CA VAL A 13 -5.04 9.96 -29.71
C VAL A 13 -5.77 9.87 -28.35
N VAL A 14 -7.09 9.76 -28.35
CA VAL A 14 -7.79 9.41 -27.10
C VAL A 14 -7.76 7.88 -26.92
N LEU A 15 -6.57 7.32 -26.69
CA LEU A 15 -6.47 5.95 -26.19
C LEU A 15 -7.13 5.93 -24.80
N PRO A 16 -8.19 5.13 -24.59
CA PRO A 16 -8.74 4.98 -23.26
C PRO A 16 -7.64 4.41 -22.36
N LEU A 17 -7.18 5.19 -21.40
CA LEU A 17 -6.43 4.72 -20.24
C LEU A 17 -7.35 3.78 -19.44
N THR A 18 -7.65 2.63 -20.03
CA THR A 18 -8.35 1.57 -19.31
C THR A 18 -7.42 1.12 -18.20
N ALA A 19 -7.82 1.35 -16.97
CA ALA A 19 -7.16 0.79 -15.79
C ALA A 19 -7.02 -0.73 -16.01
N GLN A 20 -5.88 -1.16 -16.52
CA GLN A 20 -5.64 -2.55 -16.93
C GLN A 20 -5.74 -3.41 -15.67
N LYS A 21 -6.64 -4.38 -15.73
CA LYS A 21 -6.68 -5.42 -14.73
C LYS A 21 -5.41 -6.24 -14.86
N GLN A 22 -4.69 -6.32 -13.76
CA GLN A 22 -3.41 -6.99 -13.68
C GLN A 22 -3.60 -8.50 -13.52
N LYS A 23 -2.68 -9.31 -14.03
CA LYS A 23 -2.63 -10.74 -13.74
C LYS A 23 -2.56 -10.92 -12.23
N ALA A 24 -3.29 -11.89 -11.70
CA ALA A 24 -3.34 -12.12 -10.27
C ALA A 24 -3.62 -13.59 -9.95
N THR A 25 -3.13 -14.02 -8.77
CA THR A 25 -3.49 -15.28 -8.14
C THR A 25 -4.12 -14.97 -6.79
N LEU A 26 -5.32 -15.47 -6.56
CA LEU A 26 -6.00 -15.43 -5.27
C LEU A 26 -5.67 -16.70 -4.51
N TYR A 27 -5.31 -16.55 -3.23
CA TYR A 27 -5.11 -17.64 -2.27
C TYR A 27 -6.26 -17.58 -1.28
N PHE A 28 -7.11 -18.59 -1.32
CA PHE A 28 -8.27 -18.68 -0.44
C PHE A 28 -7.89 -19.24 0.94
N ARG A 29 -8.72 -18.96 1.93
CA ARG A 29 -8.53 -19.48 3.29
C ARG A 29 -8.69 -21.00 3.42
N ASP A 30 -9.37 -21.63 2.47
CA ASP A 30 -9.50 -23.09 2.37
C ASP A 30 -8.30 -23.77 1.68
N GLY A 31 -7.24 -22.98 1.35
CA GLY A 31 -6.04 -23.46 0.67
C GLY A 31 -6.15 -23.54 -0.84
N THR A 32 -7.30 -23.22 -1.44
CA THR A 32 -7.45 -23.25 -2.90
C THR A 32 -6.86 -22.00 -3.55
N GLU A 33 -6.50 -22.13 -4.83
CA GLU A 33 -5.94 -21.04 -5.63
C GLU A 33 -6.79 -20.75 -6.88
N LEU A 34 -6.89 -19.49 -7.25
CA LEU A 34 -7.58 -19.06 -8.47
C LEU A 34 -6.78 -18.02 -9.25
N LYS A 35 -6.36 -18.37 -10.47
CA LYS A 35 -5.60 -17.49 -11.37
C LYS A 35 -6.51 -16.74 -12.32
N GLY A 36 -6.21 -15.45 -12.55
CA GLY A 36 -7.01 -14.61 -13.45
C GLY A 36 -6.51 -13.18 -13.51
N LYS A 37 -7.45 -12.24 -13.62
CA LYS A 37 -7.17 -10.79 -13.60
C LYS A 37 -7.91 -10.15 -12.44
N ALA A 38 -7.18 -9.39 -11.61
CA ALA A 38 -7.76 -8.72 -10.44
C ALA A 38 -7.36 -7.26 -10.32
N ARG A 39 -8.06 -6.58 -9.45
CA ARG A 39 -7.66 -5.29 -8.87
C ARG A 39 -8.24 -5.13 -7.47
N ILE A 40 -7.52 -4.48 -6.61
CA ILE A 40 -8.00 -4.06 -5.29
C ILE A 40 -8.83 -2.78 -5.48
N THR A 41 -10.04 -2.77 -4.92
CA THR A 41 -10.94 -1.61 -4.96
C THR A 41 -10.60 -0.63 -3.83
N LYS A 42 -11.12 0.59 -3.90
CA LYS A 42 -10.97 1.59 -2.81
C LYS A 42 -11.56 1.11 -1.48
N SER A 43 -12.58 0.24 -1.53
CA SER A 43 -13.18 -0.36 -0.32
C SER A 43 -12.40 -1.57 0.22
N GLY A 44 -11.27 -1.92 -0.37
CA GLY A 44 -10.47 -3.08 0.03
C GLY A 44 -10.98 -4.43 -0.48
N LYS A 45 -12.08 -4.48 -1.26
CA LYS A 45 -12.53 -5.71 -1.92
C LYS A 45 -11.69 -5.99 -3.15
N ILE A 46 -11.56 -7.27 -3.49
CA ILE A 46 -10.87 -7.73 -4.69
C ILE A 46 -11.89 -7.95 -5.79
N LYS A 47 -11.79 -7.20 -6.89
CA LYS A 47 -12.59 -7.40 -8.09
C LYS A 47 -11.83 -8.31 -9.04
N PHE A 48 -12.33 -9.51 -9.24
CA PHE A 48 -11.68 -10.59 -10.00
C PHE A 48 -12.45 -10.97 -11.27
N ARG A 49 -11.72 -11.51 -12.25
CA ARG A 49 -12.23 -12.21 -13.44
C ARG A 49 -11.27 -13.34 -13.82
N LYS A 50 -11.81 -14.55 -14.05
CA LYS A 50 -11.02 -15.68 -14.52
C LYS A 50 -10.46 -15.44 -15.93
N SER A 51 -11.27 -14.87 -16.82
CA SER A 51 -10.91 -14.49 -18.20
C SER A 51 -11.56 -13.16 -18.59
N GLN A 52 -11.23 -12.65 -19.78
CA GLN A 52 -11.80 -11.39 -20.26
C GLN A 52 -13.33 -11.47 -20.48
N LYS A 53 -13.82 -12.64 -20.86
CA LYS A 53 -15.25 -12.94 -21.13
C LYS A 53 -16.02 -13.32 -19.87
N SER A 54 -15.34 -13.69 -18.77
CA SER A 54 -16.00 -14.15 -17.52
C SER A 54 -16.71 -13.01 -16.79
N LYS A 55 -17.76 -13.35 -16.05
CA LYS A 55 -18.42 -12.42 -15.11
C LYS A 55 -17.42 -11.91 -14.06
N LYS A 56 -17.69 -10.71 -13.56
CA LYS A 56 -16.91 -10.10 -12.47
C LYS A 56 -17.38 -10.66 -11.15
N VAL A 57 -16.45 -11.12 -10.33
CA VAL A 57 -16.72 -11.58 -8.96
C VAL A 57 -15.98 -10.66 -7.99
N PHE A 58 -16.55 -10.44 -6.82
CA PHE A 58 -15.95 -9.67 -5.76
C PHE A 58 -15.71 -10.59 -4.58
N TYR A 59 -14.47 -10.61 -4.11
CA TYR A 59 -14.03 -11.33 -2.93
C TYR A 59 -13.59 -10.33 -1.85
N ASP A 60 -13.66 -10.76 -0.59
CA ASP A 60 -13.16 -9.96 0.52
C ASP A 60 -12.33 -10.80 1.51
N TYR A 61 -12.02 -10.24 2.66
CA TYR A 61 -11.20 -10.85 3.70
C TYR A 61 -11.79 -12.12 4.32
N LYS A 62 -13.07 -12.41 4.11
CA LYS A 62 -13.71 -13.61 4.65
C LYS A 62 -13.31 -14.85 3.86
N GLU A 63 -13.08 -14.68 2.57
CA GLU A 63 -12.77 -15.73 1.62
C GLU A 63 -11.28 -15.83 1.31
N ILE A 64 -10.63 -14.66 1.15
CA ILE A 64 -9.24 -14.55 0.68
C ILE A 64 -8.29 -14.36 1.87
N ASP A 65 -7.19 -15.11 1.87
CA ASP A 65 -6.05 -14.91 2.76
C ASP A 65 -5.04 -13.96 2.12
N LYS A 66 -4.50 -14.32 0.95
CA LYS A 66 -3.49 -13.53 0.23
C LYS A 66 -3.89 -13.32 -1.24
N ILE A 67 -3.33 -12.29 -1.87
CA ILE A 67 -3.42 -12.08 -3.31
C ILE A 67 -2.08 -11.65 -3.88
N LEU A 68 -1.63 -12.35 -4.91
CA LEU A 68 -0.50 -11.96 -5.73
C LEU A 68 -1.02 -11.15 -6.92
N ILE A 69 -0.50 -9.95 -7.15
CA ILE A 69 -0.82 -9.12 -8.31
C ILE A 69 0.49 -8.80 -9.04
N ARG A 70 0.55 -9.13 -10.34
CA ARG A 70 1.65 -8.72 -11.20
C ARG A 70 1.41 -7.30 -11.68
N LYS A 71 2.28 -6.40 -11.26
CA LYS A 71 2.32 -4.99 -11.70
C LYS A 71 3.54 -4.81 -12.59
N GLU A 72 3.29 -4.52 -13.87
CA GLU A 72 4.35 -4.52 -14.86
C GLU A 72 5.05 -5.89 -14.85
N ASP A 73 6.31 -5.95 -14.43
CA ASP A 73 7.07 -7.20 -14.30
C ASP A 73 7.37 -7.59 -12.86
N ILE A 74 6.74 -6.91 -11.88
CA ILE A 74 6.95 -7.17 -10.45
C ILE A 74 5.73 -7.87 -9.86
N ASP A 75 5.97 -8.97 -9.18
CA ASP A 75 4.95 -9.67 -8.41
C ASP A 75 4.84 -9.04 -7.01
N VAL A 76 3.64 -8.55 -6.68
CA VAL A 76 3.35 -7.88 -5.42
C VAL A 76 2.34 -8.69 -4.64
N MET A 77 2.72 -9.16 -3.46
CA MET A 77 1.86 -9.91 -2.56
C MET A 77 1.12 -8.98 -1.62
N TYR A 78 -0.16 -9.26 -1.40
CA TYR A 78 -1.00 -8.55 -0.44
C TYR A 78 -1.68 -9.54 0.49
N GLN A 79 -1.90 -9.13 1.74
CA GLN A 79 -2.62 -9.91 2.74
C GLN A 79 -3.61 -9.05 3.51
N TYR A 80 -4.72 -9.64 3.94
CA TYR A 80 -5.64 -8.99 4.86
C TYR A 80 -5.17 -9.12 6.30
N LYS A 81 -4.98 -7.98 6.97
CA LYS A 81 -4.59 -7.91 8.39
C LYS A 81 -5.47 -6.88 9.12
N ILE A 82 -5.68 -7.10 10.41
CA ILE A 82 -6.43 -6.19 11.28
C ILE A 82 -5.46 -5.16 11.87
N LEU A 83 -5.76 -3.88 11.75
CA LEU A 83 -5.03 -2.85 12.47
C LEU A 83 -5.57 -2.76 13.91
N LYS A 84 -4.67 -2.58 14.87
CA LYS A 84 -5.03 -2.28 16.25
C LYS A 84 -6.06 -1.14 16.28
N ASN A 85 -7.17 -1.33 16.96
CA ASN A 85 -8.31 -0.39 17.04
C ASN A 85 -9.16 -0.27 15.75
N LYS A 86 -9.09 -1.25 14.83
CA LYS A 86 -10.01 -1.35 13.69
C LYS A 86 -10.75 -2.68 13.74
N SER A 87 -12.05 -2.64 13.47
CA SER A 87 -12.89 -3.85 13.41
C SER A 87 -12.84 -4.57 12.07
N ARG A 88 -12.41 -3.90 11.01
CA ARG A 88 -12.34 -4.48 9.66
C ARG A 88 -10.90 -4.62 9.20
N PRO A 89 -10.53 -5.79 8.65
CA PRO A 89 -9.24 -5.98 8.04
C PRO A 89 -9.00 -5.01 6.88
N LEU A 90 -7.76 -4.57 6.75
CA LEU A 90 -7.26 -3.85 5.59
C LEU A 90 -6.38 -4.78 4.77
N ILE A 91 -6.39 -4.59 3.46
CA ILE A 91 -5.46 -5.26 2.58
C ILE A 91 -4.14 -4.49 2.57
N LEU A 92 -3.06 -5.17 2.97
CA LEU A 92 -1.72 -4.61 3.11
C LEU A 92 -0.79 -5.27 2.12
N GLU A 93 0.11 -4.51 1.54
CA GLU A 93 1.22 -5.02 0.73
C GLU A 93 2.27 -5.65 1.64
N ILE A 94 2.71 -6.85 1.33
CA ILE A 94 3.84 -7.51 2.00
C ILE A 94 5.12 -6.99 1.35
N ILE A 95 6.02 -6.45 2.17
CA ILE A 95 7.32 -5.92 1.73
C ILE A 95 8.43 -6.92 2.01
N LYS A 96 8.41 -7.56 3.18
CA LYS A 96 9.37 -8.58 3.58
C LYS A 96 8.67 -9.60 4.47
N GLU A 97 8.76 -10.87 4.11
CA GLU A 97 8.30 -11.98 4.94
C GLU A 97 9.46 -12.50 5.81
N GLY A 98 9.14 -13.05 6.96
CA GLY A 98 10.06 -13.64 7.93
C GLY A 98 9.35 -13.87 9.25
N GLU A 99 10.08 -14.18 10.33
CA GLU A 99 9.51 -14.26 11.68
C GLU A 99 8.69 -13.00 12.02
N ILE A 100 9.23 -11.84 11.62
CA ILE A 100 8.45 -10.60 11.54
C ILE A 100 8.22 -10.25 10.08
N THR A 101 6.95 -10.17 9.70
CA THR A 101 6.54 -9.72 8.37
C THR A 101 6.31 -8.22 8.36
N LEU A 102 6.93 -7.53 7.39
CA LEU A 102 6.76 -6.10 7.14
C LEU A 102 5.68 -5.86 6.10
N PHE A 103 4.72 -5.04 6.46
CA PHE A 103 3.62 -4.63 5.58
C PHE A 103 3.64 -3.14 5.30
N ARG A 104 3.02 -2.76 4.18
CA ARG A 104 2.86 -1.36 3.77
C ARG A 104 1.44 -1.06 3.29
N THR A 105 0.95 0.15 3.60
CA THR A 105 -0.13 0.80 2.84
C THR A 105 0.41 2.05 2.16
N LEU A 106 0.01 2.28 0.92
CA LEU A 106 0.30 3.50 0.19
C LEU A 106 -0.98 4.32 0.07
N LYS A 107 -0.95 5.55 0.57
CA LYS A 107 -2.00 6.55 0.39
C LYS A 107 -1.46 7.68 -0.48
N THR A 108 -2.08 7.88 -1.62
CA THR A 108 -1.82 9.02 -2.48
C THR A 108 -3.00 9.97 -2.45
N GLY A 109 -2.76 11.25 -2.52
CA GLY A 109 -3.81 12.26 -2.60
C GLY A 109 -3.30 13.50 -3.30
N HIS A 110 -4.24 14.33 -3.72
CA HIS A 110 -3.99 15.65 -4.26
C HIS A 110 -4.71 16.66 -3.36
N ASN A 111 -3.97 17.66 -2.90
CA ASN A 111 -4.55 18.78 -2.16
C ASN A 111 -4.66 19.95 -3.13
N PRO A 112 -5.88 20.31 -3.58
CA PRO A 112 -6.05 21.52 -4.36
C PRO A 112 -5.74 22.72 -3.46
N GLY A 113 -4.69 23.45 -3.74
CA GLY A 113 -4.36 24.66 -2.99
C GLY A 113 -5.49 25.68 -3.15
N MET A 114 -6.17 26.01 -2.05
CA MET A 114 -7.11 27.14 -1.98
C MET A 114 -6.50 28.20 -1.08
N MET A 115 -6.29 29.40 -1.58
CA MET A 115 -6.03 30.59 -0.77
C MET A 115 -7.29 31.44 -0.69
N MET A 116 -7.72 31.73 0.51
CA MET A 116 -8.67 32.85 0.74
C MET A 116 -7.89 34.14 0.67
N GLY A 117 -8.31 35.05 -0.21
CA GLY A 117 -7.74 36.40 -0.28
C GLY A 117 -7.95 37.17 1.04
N PRO A 118 -7.02 38.02 1.47
CA PRO A 118 -7.23 38.91 2.61
C PRO A 118 -8.42 39.82 2.33
N GLY A 119 -9.52 39.67 3.10
CA GLY A 119 -10.74 40.44 2.91
C GLY A 119 -12.00 39.67 2.49
N GLY A 120 -11.99 38.34 2.51
CA GLY A 120 -13.20 37.52 2.26
C GLY A 120 -13.62 37.42 0.78
N GLY A 121 -12.72 37.66 -0.14
CA GLY A 121 -12.95 37.47 -1.58
C GLY A 121 -13.10 36.01 -1.98
N ALA A 122 -13.58 35.77 -3.23
CA ALA A 122 -13.70 34.44 -3.79
C ALA A 122 -12.38 33.63 -3.66
N PRO A 123 -12.43 32.33 -3.30
CA PRO A 123 -11.24 31.53 -3.16
C PRO A 123 -10.48 31.44 -4.49
N MET A 124 -9.21 31.83 -4.48
CA MET A 124 -8.31 31.65 -5.61
C MET A 124 -7.68 30.26 -5.56
N MET A 125 -7.75 29.53 -6.67
CA MET A 125 -7.02 28.27 -6.81
C MET A 125 -5.54 28.58 -6.94
N THR A 126 -4.76 28.21 -5.92
CA THR A 126 -3.30 28.17 -5.97
C THR A 126 -2.87 26.77 -6.36
N GLY A 127 -1.68 26.64 -6.95
CA GLY A 127 -1.17 25.34 -7.40
C GLY A 127 -1.25 24.29 -6.31
N GLY A 128 -2.06 23.26 -6.53
CA GLY A 128 -2.21 22.14 -5.61
C GLY A 128 -0.93 21.27 -5.61
N TYR A 129 -0.74 20.49 -4.54
CA TYR A 129 0.34 19.51 -4.45
C TYR A 129 -0.18 18.08 -4.26
N SER A 130 0.48 17.14 -4.91
CA SER A 130 0.22 15.72 -4.71
C SER A 130 1.10 15.19 -3.58
N TYR A 131 0.55 14.30 -2.76
CA TYR A 131 1.29 13.67 -1.68
C TYR A 131 1.17 12.14 -1.74
N SER A 132 2.18 11.48 -1.22
CA SER A 132 2.24 10.03 -1.06
C SER A 132 2.72 9.69 0.34
N ILE A 133 1.90 8.95 1.07
CA ILE A 133 2.19 8.51 2.44
C ILE A 133 2.25 7.00 2.45
N SER A 134 3.40 6.45 2.84
CA SER A 134 3.57 5.02 3.12
C SER A 134 3.47 4.81 4.63
N ASN A 135 2.50 3.99 5.05
CA ASN A 135 2.44 3.54 6.45
C ASN A 135 2.99 2.12 6.52
N TYR A 136 3.89 1.88 7.45
CA TYR A 136 4.54 0.60 7.68
C TYR A 136 4.00 -0.05 8.93
N TYR A 137 3.73 -1.35 8.82
CA TYR A 137 3.21 -2.17 9.89
C TYR A 137 4.03 -3.45 9.97
N VAL A 138 4.05 -4.04 11.15
CA VAL A 138 4.74 -5.32 11.39
C VAL A 138 3.80 -6.26 12.15
N SER A 139 3.94 -7.56 11.92
CA SER A 139 3.34 -8.61 12.76
C SER A 139 4.27 -9.81 12.81
N ARG A 140 4.22 -10.56 13.92
CA ARG A 140 4.77 -11.92 14.00
C ARG A 140 3.84 -12.88 13.29
N ASP A 141 4.34 -14.05 12.90
CA ASP A 141 3.56 -15.02 12.11
C ASP A 141 2.23 -15.41 12.75
N ASN A 142 2.17 -15.50 14.07
CA ASN A 142 0.97 -15.90 14.81
C ASN A 142 0.01 -14.75 15.14
N GLU A 143 0.33 -13.50 14.74
CA GLU A 143 -0.49 -12.34 15.06
C GLU A 143 -1.49 -12.05 13.94
N SER A 144 -2.78 -12.05 14.28
CA SER A 144 -3.84 -11.60 13.35
C SER A 144 -3.87 -10.08 13.18
N THR A 145 -3.28 -9.35 14.12
CA THR A 145 -3.21 -7.88 14.13
C THR A 145 -1.83 -7.39 13.76
N VAL A 146 -1.77 -6.20 13.18
CA VAL A 146 -0.49 -5.55 12.85
C VAL A 146 -0.24 -4.35 13.74
N PHE A 147 1.03 -4.16 14.09
CA PHE A 147 1.52 -3.01 14.85
C PHE A 147 2.00 -1.92 13.90
N HIS A 148 1.56 -0.66 14.09
CA HIS A 148 2.01 0.47 13.28
C HIS A 148 3.42 0.90 13.70
N LEU A 149 4.40 0.66 12.84
CA LEU A 149 5.80 0.96 13.12
C LEU A 149 6.14 2.43 12.81
N GLY A 150 5.58 2.98 11.73
CA GLY A 150 5.82 4.35 11.34
C GLY A 150 5.25 4.72 9.97
N SER A 151 5.39 5.99 9.59
CA SER A 151 4.93 6.52 8.30
C SER A 151 6.04 7.29 7.61
N LYS A 152 6.20 7.11 6.30
CA LYS A 152 7.09 7.87 5.42
C LYS A 152 6.25 8.82 4.57
N GLY A 153 6.73 10.05 4.35
CA GLY A 153 5.98 11.08 3.61
C GLY A 153 5.12 11.99 4.49
N THR A 154 5.27 11.92 5.83
CA THR A 154 4.63 12.85 6.78
C THR A 154 5.66 13.48 7.69
N TYR A 155 5.44 14.76 8.03
CA TYR A 155 6.26 15.47 9.02
C TYR A 155 5.99 14.99 10.48
N PHE A 156 4.84 14.38 10.74
CA PHE A 156 4.31 14.11 12.08
C PHE A 156 4.60 12.72 12.65
N SER A 157 5.53 11.95 12.09
CA SER A 157 5.91 10.65 12.67
C SER A 157 6.88 10.83 13.86
N LYS A 158 6.42 11.42 14.93
CA LYS A 158 7.25 11.78 16.11
C LYS A 158 7.71 10.59 16.97
N ASN A 159 7.14 9.40 16.80
CA ASN A 159 7.31 8.30 17.76
C ASN A 159 7.93 7.01 17.18
N PHE A 160 8.57 7.05 16.00
CA PHE A 160 9.16 5.85 15.40
C PHE A 160 10.14 5.14 16.35
N LYS A 161 11.09 5.87 16.92
CA LYS A 161 12.11 5.33 17.83
C LYS A 161 11.47 4.60 19.02
N LYS A 162 10.47 5.20 19.67
CA LYS A 162 9.74 4.59 20.77
C LYS A 162 8.95 3.37 20.32
N ALA A 163 8.21 3.47 19.21
CA ALA A 163 7.41 2.39 18.67
C ALA A 163 8.29 1.17 18.30
N ALA A 164 9.37 1.40 17.57
CA ALA A 164 10.31 0.36 17.16
C ALA A 164 11.00 -0.28 18.37
N SER A 165 11.54 0.52 19.30
CA SER A 165 12.18 -0.04 20.51
C SER A 165 11.21 -0.83 21.40
N THR A 166 9.92 -0.47 21.40
CA THR A 166 8.90 -1.22 22.15
C THR A 166 8.56 -2.53 21.45
N TYR A 167 8.42 -2.50 20.13
CA TYR A 167 8.07 -3.69 19.36
C TYR A 167 9.20 -4.74 19.34
N PHE A 168 10.43 -4.30 19.14
CA PHE A 168 11.64 -5.14 19.05
C PHE A 168 12.38 -5.30 20.37
N LYS A 169 11.70 -5.12 21.51
CA LYS A 169 12.33 -5.16 22.86
C LYS A 169 13.05 -6.46 23.17
N ASP A 170 12.66 -7.56 22.54
CA ASP A 170 13.23 -8.89 22.62
C ASP A 170 14.56 -9.05 21.86
N CYS A 171 14.94 -8.06 21.06
CA CYS A 171 16.23 -7.98 20.39
C CYS A 171 17.05 -6.75 20.86
N PRO A 172 17.79 -6.82 22.00
CA PRO A 172 18.53 -5.69 22.54
C PRO A 172 19.54 -5.08 21.55
N LYS A 173 20.18 -5.92 20.74
CA LYS A 173 21.12 -5.48 19.69
C LYS A 173 20.47 -4.50 18.71
N LEU A 174 19.27 -4.84 18.22
CA LEU A 174 18.51 -3.99 17.31
C LEU A 174 18.02 -2.71 18.00
N VAL A 175 17.52 -2.85 19.23
CA VAL A 175 17.06 -1.69 20.03
C VAL A 175 18.20 -0.69 20.23
N THR A 176 19.41 -1.16 20.54
CA THR A 176 20.60 -0.31 20.69
C THR A 176 20.91 0.45 19.40
N LYS A 177 20.90 -0.20 18.23
CA LYS A 177 21.12 0.45 16.93
C LYS A 177 20.07 1.55 16.65
N ILE A 178 18.81 1.30 16.98
CA ILE A 178 17.71 2.28 16.82
C ILE A 178 17.91 3.45 17.81
N GLN A 179 18.28 3.17 19.05
CA GLN A 179 18.51 4.17 20.09
C GLN A 179 19.70 5.08 19.75
N ASN A 180 20.76 4.53 19.22
CA ASN A 180 21.98 5.25 18.78
C ASN A 180 21.77 5.97 17.44
N LYS A 181 20.60 5.85 16.81
CA LYS A 181 20.29 6.43 15.48
C LYS A 181 21.15 5.86 14.33
N GLU A 182 21.74 4.70 14.51
CA GLU A 182 22.39 3.94 13.44
C GLU A 182 21.34 3.49 12.43
N LEU A 183 20.21 2.95 12.93
CA LEU A 183 19.02 2.62 12.14
C LEU A 183 17.88 3.61 12.45
N LYS A 184 17.33 4.21 11.40
CA LYS A 184 16.34 5.29 11.47
C LYS A 184 15.03 4.88 10.78
N LYS A 185 14.01 5.72 10.88
CA LYS A 185 12.71 5.49 10.22
C LYS A 185 12.81 5.24 8.70
N ARG A 186 13.78 5.79 8.01
CA ARG A 186 14.00 5.54 6.57
C ARG A 186 14.48 4.12 6.29
N ASP A 187 15.08 3.48 7.27
CA ASP A 187 15.75 2.18 7.18
C ASP A 187 14.82 1.04 7.69
N ILE A 188 13.48 1.24 7.64
CA ILE A 188 12.47 0.29 8.18
C ILE A 188 12.62 -1.12 7.59
N VAL A 189 12.95 -1.25 6.31
CA VAL A 189 13.16 -2.55 5.65
C VAL A 189 14.37 -3.24 6.26
N GLU A 190 15.49 -2.55 6.37
CA GLU A 190 16.75 -3.04 6.97
C GLU A 190 16.56 -3.42 8.44
N ILE A 191 15.74 -2.66 9.18
CA ILE A 191 15.41 -2.99 10.58
C ILE A 191 14.73 -4.35 10.70
N VAL A 192 13.76 -4.63 9.82
CA VAL A 192 13.05 -5.91 9.83
C VAL A 192 13.94 -7.04 9.32
N GLU A 193 14.77 -6.79 8.32
CA GLU A 193 15.77 -7.75 7.85
C GLU A 193 16.76 -8.10 8.95
N PHE A 194 17.31 -7.08 9.62
CA PHE A 194 18.22 -7.30 10.75
C PHE A 194 17.59 -8.16 11.85
N TYR A 195 16.31 -7.88 12.19
CA TYR A 195 15.59 -8.70 13.17
C TYR A 195 15.50 -10.15 12.71
N ASN A 196 15.00 -10.39 11.52
CA ASN A 196 14.77 -11.74 10.98
C ASN A 196 16.06 -12.55 10.79
N GLU A 197 17.23 -11.89 10.72
CA GLU A 197 18.52 -12.54 10.50
C GLU A 197 19.35 -12.69 11.79
N ASN A 198 19.12 -11.86 12.80
CA ASN A 198 20.05 -11.74 13.94
C ASN A 198 19.37 -11.80 15.33
N CYS A 199 18.06 -11.92 15.38
CA CYS A 199 17.33 -11.89 16.64
C CYS A 199 16.49 -13.17 16.75
N ASP A 200 17.01 -14.14 17.48
CA ASP A 200 16.33 -15.39 17.89
C ASP A 200 15.62 -15.19 19.23
#